data_1dcc62dd928647382bb7d734d397a9ee
#
_entry.id   1dcc62dd928647382bb7d734d397a9ee
#
_cell.length_a   1.000
_cell.length_b   1.000
_cell.length_c   1.000
_cell.angle_alpha   90.00
_cell.angle_beta   90.00
_cell.angle_gamma   90.00
#
_symmetry.space_group_name_H-M   'P 1'
#
loop_
_entity.id
_entity.type
_entity.pdbx_description
1 polymer ?
#
loop_
_entity_poly.entity_id
_entity_poly.type
_entity_poly.pdbx_seq_one_letter_code
_entity_poly.pdbx_strand_id
1 'polypeptide(L)'
;IITFTENGTKLAEKIRQAFAGAKTEEAKNLGLSLSDWTRQQFAEKNAIVVIGACGIAVRMIAPFVSDKLSDSPVVVADEAGTFVIPLLSGHMGGANELAEQIAGQIGGIPVITTATDVNHAFSVDLFAKKCGLSIYNREGIAKVSAKILDGKTPDIVISSEKTDLEQGVLGLQPREYILGIGCRRGKSFEELNAFIQKWLDHAGIEKKLVRAAASIDLKKEEEGLLRWCMANRIPFLTYSAEELKQVKRDFQESSFVKEKTGVDNVCERAAMKAANEEGTFILRKQAENGMTIAIVKYDWKLERELAKEYRIDEQ
;
A
#
# COMPACT_ATOMS: atom_id res chain seq x y z
N ILE A 1 9.92 -15.20 -1.79
CA ILE A 1 11.34 -15.38 -2.18
C ILE A 1 11.39 -16.58 -3.09
N ILE A 2 12.06 -16.49 -4.24
CA ILE A 2 12.27 -17.60 -5.18
C ILE A 2 13.77 -17.92 -5.28
N THR A 3 14.12 -19.20 -5.26
CA THR A 3 15.50 -19.68 -5.29
C THR A 3 15.68 -20.76 -6.37
N PHE A 4 16.92 -20.95 -6.84
CA PHE A 4 17.26 -21.89 -7.92
C PHE A 4 18.29 -22.95 -7.46
N THR A 5 18.97 -22.70 -6.34
CA THR A 5 20.06 -23.54 -5.84
C THR A 5 19.91 -23.77 -4.33
N GLU A 6 20.61 -24.77 -3.80
CA GLU A 6 20.62 -25.05 -2.35
C GLU A 6 21.25 -23.92 -1.53
N ASN A 7 22.30 -23.25 -2.05
CA ASN A 7 22.91 -22.11 -1.38
C ASN A 7 21.95 -20.93 -1.35
N GLY A 8 21.26 -20.66 -2.47
CA GLY A 8 20.21 -19.67 -2.54
C GLY A 8 19.08 -19.94 -1.52
N THR A 9 18.69 -21.19 -1.32
CA THR A 9 17.69 -21.57 -0.32
C THR A 9 18.15 -21.28 1.11
N LYS A 10 19.43 -21.53 1.43
CA LYS A 10 19.99 -21.17 2.75
C LYS A 10 20.00 -19.66 2.97
N LEU A 11 20.30 -18.87 1.94
CA LEU A 11 20.27 -17.41 2.02
C LEU A 11 18.82 -16.92 2.16
N ALA A 12 17.87 -17.50 1.41
CA ALA A 12 16.45 -17.17 1.51
C ALA A 12 15.91 -17.36 2.93
N GLU A 13 16.34 -18.41 3.61
CA GLU A 13 15.90 -18.67 4.99
C GLU A 13 16.40 -17.58 5.97
N LYS A 14 17.63 -17.10 5.80
CA LYS A 14 18.13 -15.96 6.60
C LYS A 14 17.30 -14.70 6.35
N ILE A 15 16.97 -14.41 5.10
CA ILE A 15 16.14 -13.25 4.73
C ILE A 15 14.73 -13.41 5.32
N ARG A 16 14.12 -14.61 5.18
CA ARG A 16 12.77 -14.89 5.65
C ARG A 16 12.59 -14.64 7.15
N GLN A 17 13.61 -14.89 7.96
CA GLN A 17 13.55 -14.69 9.41
C GLN A 17 13.29 -13.22 9.81
N ALA A 18 13.69 -12.26 8.97
CA ALA A 18 13.50 -10.83 9.23
C ALA A 18 12.15 -10.30 8.73
N PHE A 19 11.43 -11.06 7.89
CA PHE A 19 10.20 -10.58 7.25
C PHE A 19 9.02 -11.49 7.60
N ALA A 20 8.17 -11.05 8.52
CA ALA A 20 6.97 -11.78 8.90
C ALA A 20 6.05 -12.04 7.69
N GLY A 21 5.65 -13.29 7.49
CA GLY A 21 4.80 -13.70 6.37
C GLY A 21 5.53 -13.96 5.05
N ALA A 22 6.85 -13.73 4.95
CA ALA A 22 7.61 -14.09 3.77
C ALA A 22 7.62 -15.61 3.54
N LYS A 23 7.38 -16.01 2.29
CA LYS A 23 7.42 -17.42 1.86
C LYS A 23 8.65 -17.64 1.01
N THR A 24 9.28 -18.81 1.17
CA THR A 24 10.40 -19.23 0.33
C THR A 24 9.95 -20.42 -0.52
N GLU A 25 10.22 -20.34 -1.80
CA GLU A 25 9.90 -21.37 -2.78
C GLU A 25 11.12 -21.66 -3.65
N GLU A 26 11.34 -22.93 -3.96
CA GLU A 26 12.38 -23.38 -4.87
C GLU A 26 11.80 -23.56 -6.26
N ALA A 27 12.40 -22.95 -7.27
CA ALA A 27 11.90 -22.98 -8.66
C ALA A 27 11.68 -24.42 -9.19
N LYS A 28 12.53 -25.38 -8.77
CA LYS A 28 12.39 -26.79 -9.14
C LYS A 28 11.21 -27.52 -8.50
N ASN A 29 10.68 -26.99 -7.42
CA ASN A 29 9.62 -27.60 -6.60
C ASN A 29 8.28 -26.86 -6.72
N LEU A 30 8.17 -25.85 -7.59
CA LEU A 30 6.93 -25.14 -7.88
C LEU A 30 5.92 -26.10 -8.51
N GLY A 31 4.76 -26.32 -8.01
CA GLY A 31 3.71 -27.11 -8.64
C GLY A 31 3.15 -26.54 -9.96
N LEU A 32 3.73 -25.46 -10.47
CA LEU A 32 3.34 -24.71 -11.68
C LEU A 32 4.58 -24.16 -12.39
N SER A 33 4.42 -23.61 -13.59
CA SER A 33 5.54 -23.01 -14.30
C SER A 33 6.04 -21.75 -13.59
N LEU A 34 7.34 -21.44 -13.72
CA LEU A 34 7.92 -20.19 -13.18
C LEU A 34 7.20 -18.94 -13.72
N SER A 35 6.74 -19.00 -14.98
CA SER A 35 5.95 -17.93 -15.59
C SER A 35 4.58 -17.76 -14.93
N ASP A 36 3.87 -18.85 -14.63
CA ASP A 36 2.56 -18.78 -13.95
C ASP A 36 2.70 -18.32 -12.50
N TRP A 37 3.74 -18.79 -11.81
CA TRP A 37 4.09 -18.31 -10.49
C TRP A 37 4.32 -16.77 -10.51
N THR A 38 5.15 -16.29 -11.42
CA THR A 38 5.44 -14.85 -11.55
C THR A 38 4.18 -14.05 -11.86
N ARG A 39 3.33 -14.55 -12.77
CA ARG A 39 2.04 -13.93 -13.08
C ARG A 39 1.17 -13.78 -11.84
N GLN A 40 1.11 -14.82 -11.01
CA GLN A 40 0.35 -14.79 -9.76
C GLN A 40 0.91 -13.74 -8.80
N GLN A 41 2.23 -13.69 -8.59
CA GLN A 41 2.84 -12.69 -7.71
C GLN A 41 2.55 -11.26 -8.19
N PHE A 42 2.63 -10.99 -9.48
CA PHE A 42 2.28 -9.67 -10.05
C PHE A 42 0.79 -9.34 -9.89
N ALA A 43 -0.11 -10.30 -10.09
CA ALA A 43 -1.55 -10.12 -9.89
C ALA A 43 -1.90 -9.80 -8.43
N GLU A 44 -1.24 -10.46 -7.49
CA GLU A 44 -1.42 -10.26 -6.04
C GLU A 44 -0.63 -9.06 -5.49
N LYS A 45 0.19 -8.39 -6.33
CA LYS A 45 1.06 -7.27 -5.94
C LYS A 45 2.08 -7.62 -4.83
N ASN A 46 2.50 -8.87 -4.80
CA ASN A 46 3.52 -9.32 -3.85
C ASN A 46 4.89 -8.74 -4.18
N ALA A 47 5.69 -8.47 -3.15
CA ALA A 47 7.12 -8.22 -3.33
C ALA A 47 7.83 -9.52 -3.70
N ILE A 48 8.68 -9.47 -4.74
CA ILE A 48 9.41 -10.63 -5.24
C ILE A 48 10.90 -10.45 -4.94
N VAL A 49 11.47 -11.42 -4.23
CA VAL A 49 12.92 -11.51 -4.03
C VAL A 49 13.43 -12.72 -4.80
N VAL A 50 14.33 -12.48 -5.74
CA VAL A 50 14.95 -13.50 -6.58
C VAL A 50 16.37 -13.73 -6.08
N ILE A 51 16.69 -14.92 -5.61
CA ILE A 51 18.07 -15.27 -5.27
C ILE A 51 18.71 -16.00 -6.45
N GLY A 52 19.55 -15.26 -7.18
CA GLY A 52 20.20 -15.74 -8.42
C GLY A 52 20.67 -14.60 -9.31
N ALA A 53 20.94 -14.91 -10.57
CA ALA A 53 21.43 -13.91 -11.52
C ALA A 53 20.33 -12.92 -11.97
N CYS A 54 20.68 -11.63 -12.09
CA CYS A 54 19.77 -10.60 -12.61
C CYS A 54 19.14 -10.98 -13.96
N GLY A 55 19.89 -11.64 -14.85
CA GLY A 55 19.38 -12.08 -16.15
C GLY A 55 18.24 -13.11 -16.06
N ILE A 56 18.22 -13.94 -15.01
CA ILE A 56 17.11 -14.86 -14.73
C ILE A 56 15.89 -14.04 -14.31
N ALA A 57 16.06 -13.13 -13.35
CA ALA A 57 14.98 -12.27 -12.86
C ALA A 57 14.37 -11.44 -13.99
N VAL A 58 15.20 -10.82 -14.86
CA VAL A 58 14.70 -10.01 -15.98
C VAL A 58 13.84 -10.85 -16.92
N ARG A 59 14.30 -12.05 -17.35
CA ARG A 59 13.51 -12.93 -18.22
C ARG A 59 12.21 -13.39 -17.57
N MET A 60 12.24 -13.61 -16.25
CA MET A 60 11.09 -14.04 -15.47
C MET A 60 10.00 -12.97 -15.42
N ILE A 61 10.37 -11.71 -15.20
CA ILE A 61 9.41 -10.62 -14.99
C ILE A 61 9.01 -9.89 -16.28
N ALA A 62 9.84 -9.89 -17.31
CA ALA A 62 9.63 -9.10 -18.53
C ALA A 62 8.22 -9.20 -19.15
N PRO A 63 7.55 -10.37 -19.20
CA PRO A 63 6.20 -10.47 -19.74
C PRO A 63 5.12 -9.76 -18.93
N PHE A 64 5.41 -9.38 -17.68
CA PHE A 64 4.43 -8.85 -16.71
C PHE A 64 4.69 -7.40 -16.36
N VAL A 65 5.83 -6.83 -16.79
CA VAL A 65 6.16 -5.41 -16.54
C VAL A 65 5.25 -4.52 -17.38
N SER A 66 4.58 -3.57 -16.73
CA SER A 66 3.62 -2.68 -17.39
C SER A 66 3.74 -1.20 -16.96
N ASP A 67 3.78 -0.92 -15.68
CA ASP A 67 3.74 0.46 -15.16
C ASP A 67 4.52 0.59 -13.85
N LYS A 68 5.46 1.53 -13.81
CA LYS A 68 6.33 1.79 -12.65
C LYS A 68 5.59 2.11 -11.35
N LEU A 69 4.34 2.56 -11.42
CA LEU A 69 3.52 2.90 -10.25
C LEU A 69 2.66 1.73 -9.77
N SER A 70 2.49 0.70 -10.60
CA SER A 70 1.60 -0.43 -10.30
C SER A 70 2.28 -1.78 -10.26
N ASP A 71 3.46 -1.92 -10.87
CA ASP A 71 4.19 -3.19 -10.89
C ASP A 71 4.64 -3.63 -9.50
N SER A 72 4.77 -4.93 -9.31
CA SER A 72 5.31 -5.52 -8.09
C SER A 72 6.77 -5.10 -7.87
N PRO A 73 7.20 -4.81 -6.64
CA PRO A 73 8.61 -4.59 -6.36
C PRO A 73 9.40 -5.87 -6.54
N VAL A 74 10.52 -5.79 -7.26
CA VAL A 74 11.41 -6.92 -7.51
C VAL A 74 12.82 -6.59 -7.07
N VAL A 75 13.37 -7.43 -6.20
CA VAL A 75 14.74 -7.35 -5.70
C VAL A 75 15.48 -8.63 -6.09
N VAL A 76 16.73 -8.50 -6.50
CA VAL A 76 17.62 -9.63 -6.78
C VAL A 76 18.76 -9.63 -5.77
N ALA A 77 19.03 -10.78 -5.17
CA ALA A 77 20.24 -11.00 -4.40
C ALA A 77 21.11 -12.06 -5.10
N ASP A 78 22.42 -11.84 -5.17
CA ASP A 78 23.30 -12.92 -5.63
C ASP A 78 23.33 -14.07 -4.60
N GLU A 79 23.76 -15.22 -5.02
CA GLU A 79 23.72 -16.46 -4.23
C GLU A 79 24.60 -16.39 -2.95
N ALA A 80 25.65 -15.55 -2.98
CA ALA A 80 26.50 -15.32 -1.81
C ALA A 80 25.94 -14.28 -0.86
N GLY A 81 24.90 -13.52 -1.28
CA GLY A 81 24.31 -12.43 -0.52
C GLY A 81 25.19 -11.18 -0.47
N THR A 82 26.13 -11.04 -1.43
CA THR A 82 27.03 -9.90 -1.48
C THR A 82 26.32 -8.65 -1.96
N PHE A 83 25.52 -8.76 -3.03
CA PHE A 83 24.81 -7.65 -3.64
C PHE A 83 23.29 -7.86 -3.58
N VAL A 84 22.58 -6.80 -3.22
CA VAL A 84 21.12 -6.77 -3.20
C VAL A 84 20.64 -5.64 -4.10
N ILE A 85 20.00 -5.98 -5.20
CA ILE A 85 19.75 -5.11 -6.34
C ILE A 85 18.25 -4.91 -6.51
N PRO A 86 17.68 -3.71 -6.28
CA PRO A 86 16.31 -3.40 -6.63
C PRO A 86 16.18 -3.30 -8.15
N LEU A 87 15.47 -4.25 -8.75
CA LEU A 87 15.39 -4.39 -10.21
C LEU A 87 14.17 -3.67 -10.80
N LEU A 88 13.06 -3.61 -10.07
CA LEU A 88 11.78 -3.04 -10.53
C LEU A 88 11.04 -2.36 -9.38
N SER A 89 10.33 -1.26 -9.68
CA SER A 89 9.48 -0.51 -8.73
C SER A 89 10.22 -0.01 -7.49
N GLY A 90 11.37 0.64 -7.70
CA GLY A 90 12.28 1.12 -6.64
C GLY A 90 11.59 2.00 -5.60
N HIS A 91 10.99 3.14 -6.02
CA HIS A 91 10.38 4.12 -5.11
C HIS A 91 8.97 3.72 -4.65
N MET A 92 7.98 3.84 -5.54
CA MET A 92 6.57 3.62 -5.21
C MET A 92 6.28 2.19 -4.79
N GLY A 93 6.91 1.21 -5.43
CA GLY A 93 6.81 -0.20 -5.06
C GLY A 93 7.55 -0.54 -3.78
N GLY A 94 8.60 0.23 -3.43
CA GLY A 94 9.42 0.02 -2.23
C GLY A 94 10.57 -0.97 -2.44
N ALA A 95 10.99 -1.27 -3.69
CA ALA A 95 12.09 -2.20 -3.91
C ALA A 95 13.45 -1.67 -3.42
N ASN A 96 13.68 -0.34 -3.43
CA ASN A 96 14.90 0.25 -2.88
C ASN A 96 14.99 0.04 -1.36
N GLU A 97 13.91 0.38 -0.64
CA GLU A 97 13.81 0.18 0.81
C GLU A 97 13.94 -1.31 1.18
N LEU A 98 13.27 -2.19 0.44
CA LEU A 98 13.36 -3.64 0.64
C LEU A 98 14.79 -4.15 0.42
N ALA A 99 15.50 -3.63 -0.59
CA ALA A 99 16.89 -4.00 -0.86
C ALA A 99 17.83 -3.56 0.27
N GLU A 100 17.66 -2.37 0.80
CA GLU A 100 18.40 -1.87 1.97
C GLU A 100 18.15 -2.72 3.22
N GLN A 101 16.90 -3.04 3.51
CA GLN A 101 16.53 -3.90 4.64
C GLN A 101 17.11 -5.30 4.51
N ILE A 102 17.01 -5.92 3.34
CA ILE A 102 17.61 -7.25 3.08
C ILE A 102 19.12 -7.18 3.22
N ALA A 103 19.78 -6.19 2.59
CA ALA A 103 21.22 -6.03 2.66
C ALA A 103 21.71 -5.86 4.12
N GLY A 104 21.03 -5.02 4.90
CA GLY A 104 21.30 -4.85 6.33
C GLY A 104 21.20 -6.15 7.13
N GLN A 105 20.18 -7.00 6.83
CA GLN A 105 19.96 -8.26 7.49
C GLN A 105 21.01 -9.34 7.19
N ILE A 106 21.52 -9.38 5.95
CA ILE A 106 22.45 -10.42 5.52
C ILE A 106 23.92 -9.97 5.51
N GLY A 107 24.18 -8.68 5.77
CA GLY A 107 25.51 -8.07 5.68
C GLY A 107 25.96 -7.82 4.23
N GLY A 108 25.00 -7.65 3.31
CA GLY A 108 25.24 -7.39 1.90
C GLY A 108 25.32 -5.90 1.57
N ILE A 109 25.50 -5.60 0.29
CA ILE A 109 25.59 -4.24 -0.26
C ILE A 109 24.35 -3.96 -1.11
N PRO A 110 23.50 -2.97 -0.77
CA PRO A 110 22.41 -2.57 -1.62
C PRO A 110 22.94 -1.78 -2.83
N VAL A 111 22.55 -2.18 -4.04
CA VAL A 111 22.99 -1.55 -5.29
C VAL A 111 21.88 -0.65 -5.82
N ILE A 112 21.71 0.51 -5.22
CA ILE A 112 20.69 1.49 -5.64
C ILE A 112 21.24 2.30 -6.82
N THR A 113 20.51 2.31 -7.95
CA THR A 113 20.93 2.98 -9.19
C THR A 113 20.01 4.10 -9.63
N THR A 114 18.94 4.36 -8.87
CA THR A 114 17.96 5.39 -9.20
C THR A 114 18.59 6.78 -9.07
N ALA A 115 18.54 7.59 -10.12
CA ALA A 115 19.23 8.88 -10.18
C ALA A 115 18.86 9.83 -9.02
N THR A 116 17.61 9.85 -8.59
CA THR A 116 17.16 10.66 -7.44
C THR A 116 17.80 10.21 -6.13
N ASP A 117 17.97 8.90 -5.91
CA ASP A 117 18.61 8.38 -4.69
C ASP A 117 20.11 8.63 -4.72
N VAL A 118 20.77 8.34 -5.85
CA VAL A 118 22.23 8.56 -6.01
C VAL A 118 22.62 10.03 -5.81
N ASN A 119 21.76 10.96 -6.25
CA ASN A 119 21.99 12.39 -6.12
C ASN A 119 21.37 12.99 -4.85
N HIS A 120 20.80 12.19 -3.96
CA HIS A 120 20.06 12.65 -2.79
C HIS A 120 19.01 13.72 -3.14
N ALA A 121 18.40 13.58 -4.33
CA ALA A 121 17.47 14.55 -4.87
C ALA A 121 16.03 14.27 -4.39
N PHE A 122 15.24 15.32 -4.26
CA PHE A 122 13.84 15.20 -3.89
C PHE A 122 13.08 14.28 -4.87
N SER A 123 12.50 13.21 -4.35
CA SER A 123 11.69 12.26 -5.09
C SER A 123 10.20 12.55 -4.84
N VAL A 124 9.52 13.10 -5.85
CA VAL A 124 8.13 13.52 -5.72
C VAL A 124 7.15 12.35 -5.52
N ASP A 125 7.43 11.20 -6.10
CA ASP A 125 6.61 10.00 -5.94
C ASP A 125 6.77 9.41 -4.53
N LEU A 126 7.98 9.41 -3.96
CA LEU A 126 8.21 9.03 -2.57
C LEU A 126 7.54 10.02 -1.61
N PHE A 127 7.68 11.34 -1.87
CA PHE A 127 6.98 12.37 -1.12
C PHE A 127 5.45 12.16 -1.15
N ALA A 128 4.88 11.92 -2.34
CA ALA A 128 3.46 11.65 -2.47
C ALA A 128 3.02 10.40 -1.66
N LYS A 129 3.82 9.33 -1.70
CA LYS A 129 3.57 8.11 -0.91
C LYS A 129 3.60 8.42 0.60
N LYS A 130 4.65 9.06 1.09
CA LYS A 130 4.85 9.40 2.52
C LYS A 130 3.76 10.33 3.05
N CYS A 131 3.39 11.35 2.29
CA CYS A 131 2.36 12.32 2.68
C CYS A 131 0.93 11.85 2.39
N GLY A 132 0.73 10.60 1.94
CA GLY A 132 -0.61 10.08 1.64
C GLY A 132 -1.30 10.83 0.50
N LEU A 133 -0.55 11.20 -0.54
CA LEU A 133 -1.03 11.88 -1.73
C LEU A 133 -1.21 10.92 -2.89
N SER A 134 -2.13 11.24 -3.79
CA SER A 134 -2.34 10.57 -5.07
C SER A 134 -1.94 11.51 -6.20
N ILE A 135 -1.18 11.01 -7.17
CA ILE A 135 -0.77 11.77 -8.35
C ILE A 135 -1.88 11.70 -9.41
N TYR A 136 -2.32 12.83 -9.97
CA TYR A 136 -3.39 12.83 -10.97
C TYR A 136 -2.95 13.20 -12.39
N ASN A 137 -1.74 13.76 -12.60
CA ASN A 137 -1.16 13.94 -13.93
C ASN A 137 0.25 13.34 -13.98
N ARG A 138 0.33 12.07 -14.36
CA ARG A 138 1.57 11.27 -14.32
C ARG A 138 2.71 11.81 -15.19
N GLU A 139 2.39 12.48 -16.30
CA GLU A 139 3.35 13.14 -17.19
C GLU A 139 4.13 14.26 -16.50
N GLY A 140 3.59 14.84 -15.43
CA GLY A 140 4.26 15.83 -14.60
C GLY A 140 5.46 15.26 -13.81
N ILE A 141 5.45 13.96 -13.47
CA ILE A 141 6.51 13.34 -12.66
C ILE A 141 7.88 13.48 -13.33
N ALA A 142 7.97 13.10 -14.62
CA ALA A 142 9.23 13.14 -15.35
C ALA A 142 9.78 14.58 -15.48
N LYS A 143 8.88 15.54 -15.70
CA LYS A 143 9.24 16.97 -15.83
C LYS A 143 9.72 17.56 -14.49
N VAL A 144 9.05 17.22 -13.40
CA VAL A 144 9.46 17.61 -12.04
C VAL A 144 10.81 17.00 -11.69
N SER A 145 11.00 15.70 -11.93
CA SER A 145 12.28 15.02 -11.65
C SER A 145 13.43 15.62 -12.46
N ALA A 146 13.20 15.92 -13.75
CA ALA A 146 14.20 16.56 -14.59
C ALA A 146 14.59 17.96 -14.05
N LYS A 147 13.62 18.81 -13.68
CA LYS A 147 13.90 20.13 -13.07
C LYS A 147 14.73 20.01 -11.80
N ILE A 148 14.40 19.05 -10.94
CA ILE A 148 15.12 18.81 -9.67
C ILE A 148 16.57 18.39 -9.95
N LEU A 149 16.79 17.44 -10.85
CA LEU A 149 18.14 17.01 -11.25
C LEU A 149 18.98 18.12 -11.90
N ASP A 150 18.31 19.05 -12.59
CA ASP A 150 18.93 20.27 -13.15
C ASP A 150 19.16 21.38 -12.09
N GLY A 151 18.84 21.15 -10.83
CA GLY A 151 18.94 22.17 -9.77
C GLY A 151 17.88 23.28 -9.87
N LYS A 152 16.79 23.06 -10.61
CA LYS A 152 15.69 24.04 -10.78
C LYS A 152 14.55 23.74 -9.82
N THR A 153 13.80 24.76 -9.45
CA THR A 153 12.58 24.61 -8.63
C THR A 153 11.47 23.91 -9.41
N PRO A 154 10.90 22.81 -8.90
CA PRO A 154 9.75 22.17 -9.52
C PRO A 154 8.45 22.89 -9.20
N ASP A 155 7.46 22.75 -10.08
CA ASP A 155 6.10 23.26 -9.86
C ASP A 155 5.18 22.10 -9.46
N ILE A 156 4.73 22.10 -8.19
CA ILE A 156 3.87 21.09 -7.60
C ILE A 156 2.67 21.77 -6.97
N VAL A 157 1.46 21.35 -7.34
CA VAL A 157 0.20 21.78 -6.74
C VAL A 157 -0.41 20.65 -5.93
N ILE A 158 -0.74 20.92 -4.67
CA ILE A 158 -1.47 20.00 -3.81
C ILE A 158 -2.86 20.56 -3.57
N SER A 159 -3.91 19.85 -4.03
CA SER A 159 -5.30 20.30 -3.90
C SER A 159 -6.24 19.12 -3.71
N SER A 160 -7.27 19.26 -2.84
CA SER A 160 -8.33 18.26 -2.70
C SER A 160 -9.20 18.13 -3.96
N GLU A 161 -9.23 19.17 -4.79
CA GLU A 161 -9.96 19.18 -6.06
C GLU A 161 -8.99 19.15 -7.23
N LYS A 162 -9.39 18.50 -8.33
CA LYS A 162 -8.64 18.57 -9.57
C LYS A 162 -8.78 19.97 -10.16
N THR A 163 -7.65 20.58 -10.44
CA THR A 163 -7.57 21.88 -11.11
C THR A 163 -6.94 21.70 -12.48
N ASP A 164 -7.28 22.58 -13.42
CA ASP A 164 -6.55 22.68 -14.68
C ASP A 164 -5.12 23.16 -14.37
N LEU A 165 -4.14 22.35 -14.78
CA LEU A 165 -2.74 22.62 -14.53
C LEU A 165 -2.06 23.10 -15.80
N GLU A 166 -1.17 24.08 -15.66
CA GLU A 166 -0.27 24.45 -16.73
C GLU A 166 0.65 23.30 -17.14
N GLN A 167 1.15 23.34 -18.36
CA GLN A 167 2.02 22.31 -18.87
C GLN A 167 3.34 22.23 -18.06
N GLY A 168 3.58 21.11 -17.42
CA GLY A 168 4.79 20.87 -16.62
C GLY A 168 4.60 20.99 -15.11
N VAL A 169 3.43 21.40 -14.64
CA VAL A 169 3.04 21.39 -13.23
C VAL A 169 2.58 19.98 -12.84
N LEU A 170 2.99 19.50 -11.68
CA LEU A 170 2.55 18.22 -11.13
C LEU A 170 1.40 18.43 -10.14
N GLY A 171 0.29 17.74 -10.37
CA GLY A 171 -0.87 17.75 -9.48
C GLY A 171 -0.90 16.57 -8.53
N LEU A 172 -1.04 16.87 -7.25
CA LEU A 172 -1.18 15.90 -6.17
C LEU A 172 -2.51 16.11 -5.45
N GLN A 173 -3.23 15.02 -5.15
CA GLN A 173 -4.46 15.05 -4.37
C GLN A 173 -4.27 14.30 -3.06
N PRO A 174 -4.66 14.88 -1.90
CA PRO A 174 -4.66 14.15 -0.64
C PRO A 174 -5.56 12.92 -0.68
N ARG A 175 -5.11 11.82 -0.10
CA ARG A 175 -5.97 10.68 0.20
C ARG A 175 -6.71 10.99 1.49
N GLU A 176 -7.93 11.47 1.38
CA GLU A 176 -8.70 12.01 2.50
C GLU A 176 -9.81 11.08 2.99
N TYR A 177 -10.14 10.00 2.26
CA TYR A 177 -11.30 9.21 2.59
C TYR A 177 -10.92 7.94 3.34
N ILE A 178 -11.60 7.71 4.45
CA ILE A 178 -11.46 6.50 5.27
C ILE A 178 -12.77 5.73 5.20
N LEU A 179 -12.66 4.44 4.87
CA LEU A 179 -13.79 3.53 4.78
C LEU A 179 -13.89 2.71 6.06
N GLY A 180 -14.96 2.88 6.81
CA GLY A 180 -15.31 1.94 7.87
C GLY A 180 -16.13 0.81 7.31
N ILE A 181 -15.69 -0.43 7.43
CA ILE A 181 -16.30 -1.59 6.80
C ILE A 181 -16.67 -2.64 7.85
N GLY A 182 -17.89 -3.12 7.81
CA GLY A 182 -18.33 -4.29 8.53
C GLY A 182 -18.88 -5.33 7.53
N CYS A 183 -18.67 -6.60 7.80
CA CYS A 183 -19.24 -7.67 6.96
C CYS A 183 -19.52 -8.92 7.78
N ARG A 184 -20.44 -9.78 7.30
CA ARG A 184 -20.55 -11.15 7.77
C ARG A 184 -19.30 -11.93 7.41
N ARG A 185 -18.98 -12.96 8.19
CA ARG A 185 -17.80 -13.82 7.93
C ARG A 185 -17.95 -14.52 6.56
N GLY A 186 -16.81 -14.64 5.85
CA GLY A 186 -16.72 -15.34 4.58
C GLY A 186 -17.24 -14.56 3.36
N LYS A 187 -17.33 -13.24 3.43
CA LYS A 187 -17.60 -12.42 2.26
C LYS A 187 -16.44 -12.46 1.27
N SER A 188 -16.74 -12.71 -0.02
CA SER A 188 -15.72 -12.80 -1.06
C SER A 188 -15.15 -11.43 -1.42
N PHE A 189 -13.98 -11.44 -2.06
CA PHE A 189 -13.38 -10.24 -2.65
C PHE A 189 -14.34 -9.55 -3.63
N GLU A 190 -15.00 -10.33 -4.48
CA GLU A 190 -15.91 -9.83 -5.54
C GLU A 190 -17.11 -9.12 -4.93
N GLU A 191 -17.75 -9.73 -3.90
CA GLU A 191 -18.88 -9.12 -3.20
C GLU A 191 -18.49 -7.80 -2.53
N LEU A 192 -17.35 -7.79 -1.82
CA LEU A 192 -16.83 -6.60 -1.14
C LEU A 192 -16.43 -5.53 -2.14
N ASN A 193 -15.75 -5.90 -3.24
CA ASN A 193 -15.34 -4.94 -4.25
C ASN A 193 -16.53 -4.28 -4.93
N ALA A 194 -17.57 -5.05 -5.31
CA ALA A 194 -18.80 -4.50 -5.89
C ALA A 194 -19.53 -3.58 -4.91
N PHE A 195 -19.66 -4.00 -3.64
CA PHE A 195 -20.31 -3.21 -2.60
C PHE A 195 -19.58 -1.91 -2.31
N ILE A 196 -18.27 -1.95 -2.12
CA ILE A 196 -17.45 -0.75 -1.83
C ILE A 196 -17.45 0.19 -3.03
N GLN A 197 -17.29 -0.33 -4.26
CA GLN A 197 -17.29 0.49 -5.46
C GLN A 197 -18.62 1.23 -5.64
N LYS A 198 -19.76 0.53 -5.45
CA LYS A 198 -21.10 1.13 -5.49
C LYS A 198 -21.22 2.38 -4.59
N TRP A 199 -20.72 2.29 -3.36
CA TRP A 199 -20.85 3.40 -2.40
C TRP A 199 -19.81 4.49 -2.62
N LEU A 200 -18.64 4.18 -3.16
CA LEU A 200 -17.67 5.18 -3.62
C LEU A 200 -18.24 5.98 -4.80
N ASP A 201 -18.84 5.31 -5.78
CA ASP A 201 -19.47 5.95 -6.93
C ASP A 201 -20.66 6.83 -6.51
N HIS A 202 -21.49 6.34 -5.57
CA HIS A 202 -22.59 7.11 -4.99
C HIS A 202 -22.11 8.39 -4.30
N ALA A 203 -20.96 8.34 -3.62
CA ALA A 203 -20.35 9.49 -2.96
C ALA A 203 -19.49 10.36 -3.89
N GLY A 204 -19.32 10.00 -5.16
CA GLY A 204 -18.45 10.71 -6.12
C GLY A 204 -16.96 10.61 -5.80
N ILE A 205 -16.52 9.55 -5.11
CA ILE A 205 -15.15 9.40 -4.62
C ILE A 205 -14.38 8.43 -5.50
N GLU A 206 -13.27 8.90 -6.07
CA GLU A 206 -12.32 8.01 -6.75
C GLU A 206 -11.59 7.11 -5.75
N LYS A 207 -11.56 5.81 -6.00
CA LYS A 207 -10.92 4.82 -5.10
C LYS A 207 -9.47 5.14 -4.75
N LYS A 208 -8.72 5.77 -5.68
CA LYS A 208 -7.33 6.21 -5.43
C LYS A 208 -7.19 7.26 -4.31
N LEU A 209 -8.29 7.94 -3.93
CA LEU A 209 -8.33 8.93 -2.85
C LEU A 209 -8.68 8.31 -1.49
N VAL A 210 -8.90 6.98 -1.45
CA VAL A 210 -9.08 6.24 -0.20
C VAL A 210 -7.74 6.12 0.51
N ARG A 211 -7.71 6.59 1.76
CA ARG A 211 -6.52 6.57 2.63
C ARG A 211 -6.35 5.24 3.35
N ALA A 212 -7.43 4.73 3.91
CA ALA A 212 -7.44 3.49 4.68
C ALA A 212 -8.84 2.86 4.69
N ALA A 213 -8.88 1.55 4.92
CA ALA A 213 -10.08 0.83 5.36
C ALA A 213 -9.94 0.49 6.85
N ALA A 214 -11.02 0.56 7.60
CA ALA A 214 -11.03 0.34 9.03
C ALA A 214 -12.16 -0.58 9.46
N SER A 215 -11.93 -1.43 10.45
CA SER A 215 -12.93 -2.34 11.02
C SER A 215 -12.63 -2.67 12.48
N ILE A 216 -13.44 -3.56 13.06
CA ILE A 216 -13.15 -4.17 14.35
C ILE A 216 -12.11 -5.29 14.19
N ASP A 217 -11.31 -5.56 15.22
CA ASP A 217 -10.24 -6.56 15.25
C ASP A 217 -10.73 -8.00 14.98
N LEU A 218 -12.00 -8.30 15.26
CA LEU A 218 -12.65 -9.56 14.86
C LEU A 218 -12.60 -9.80 13.33
N LYS A 219 -12.27 -8.78 12.54
CA LYS A 219 -12.16 -8.82 11.07
C LYS A 219 -10.73 -8.79 10.55
N LYS A 220 -9.73 -8.83 11.44
CA LYS A 220 -8.31 -8.77 11.07
C LYS A 220 -7.87 -9.92 10.14
N GLU A 221 -8.57 -11.07 10.18
CA GLU A 221 -8.30 -12.25 9.36
C GLU A 221 -9.39 -12.51 8.30
N GLU A 222 -10.26 -11.55 8.02
CA GLU A 222 -11.31 -11.69 7.01
C GLU A 222 -10.69 -11.64 5.62
N GLU A 223 -10.55 -12.78 4.97
CA GLU A 223 -9.80 -12.97 3.72
C GLU A 223 -10.25 -12.01 2.61
N GLY A 224 -11.55 -11.86 2.41
CA GLY A 224 -12.09 -10.97 1.38
C GLY A 224 -11.70 -9.51 1.59
N LEU A 225 -11.70 -9.02 2.84
CA LEU A 225 -11.25 -7.66 3.17
C LEU A 225 -9.75 -7.49 2.99
N LEU A 226 -8.96 -8.45 3.47
CA LEU A 226 -7.50 -8.42 3.31
C LEU A 226 -7.13 -8.39 1.82
N ARG A 227 -7.71 -9.29 1.00
CA ARG A 227 -7.49 -9.31 -0.44
C ARG A 227 -7.91 -8.00 -1.11
N TRP A 228 -9.04 -7.42 -0.71
CA TRP A 228 -9.48 -6.14 -1.26
C TRP A 228 -8.50 -5.01 -0.92
N CYS A 229 -8.06 -4.93 0.32
CA CYS A 229 -7.09 -3.92 0.76
C CYS A 229 -5.74 -4.07 0.05
N MET A 230 -5.22 -5.30 -0.05
CA MET A 230 -3.97 -5.60 -0.75
C MET A 230 -4.05 -5.25 -2.24
N ALA A 231 -5.09 -5.71 -2.94
CA ALA A 231 -5.26 -5.46 -4.38
C ALA A 231 -5.37 -3.96 -4.72
N ASN A 232 -5.87 -3.14 -3.79
CA ASN A 232 -6.01 -1.70 -3.96
C ASN A 232 -4.90 -0.88 -3.28
N ARG A 233 -3.91 -1.53 -2.63
CA ARG A 233 -2.83 -0.88 -1.86
C ARG A 233 -3.38 0.11 -0.82
N ILE A 234 -4.45 -0.30 -0.14
CA ILE A 234 -5.11 0.48 0.91
C ILE A 234 -4.79 -0.17 2.25
N PRO A 235 -4.21 0.56 3.22
CA PRO A 235 -3.98 0.04 4.56
C PRO A 235 -5.27 -0.45 5.21
N PHE A 236 -5.22 -1.60 5.89
CA PHE A 236 -6.32 -2.11 6.69
C PHE A 236 -6.03 -1.92 8.18
N LEU A 237 -6.84 -1.11 8.85
CA LEU A 237 -6.72 -0.78 10.25
C LEU A 237 -7.79 -1.52 11.05
N THR A 238 -7.41 -2.11 12.18
CA THR A 238 -8.37 -2.79 13.04
C THR A 238 -8.25 -2.27 14.47
N TYR A 239 -9.39 -2.16 15.15
CA TYR A 239 -9.51 -1.65 16.49
C TYR A 239 -10.29 -2.62 17.38
N SER A 240 -9.95 -2.71 18.65
CA SER A 240 -10.70 -3.48 19.62
C SER A 240 -12.10 -2.87 19.87
N ALA A 241 -13.01 -3.68 20.41
CA ALA A 241 -14.34 -3.19 20.80
C ALA A 241 -14.24 -2.04 21.82
N GLU A 242 -13.27 -2.10 22.74
CA GLU A 242 -13.02 -1.09 23.75
C GLU A 242 -12.59 0.24 23.14
N GLU A 243 -11.65 0.21 22.17
CA GLU A 243 -11.21 1.41 21.45
C GLU A 243 -12.37 2.04 20.66
N LEU A 244 -13.22 1.24 20.03
CA LEU A 244 -14.36 1.74 19.28
C LEU A 244 -15.43 2.35 20.18
N LYS A 245 -15.65 1.84 21.41
CA LYS A 245 -16.57 2.43 22.39
C LYS A 245 -16.12 3.80 22.88
N GLN A 246 -14.81 4.06 22.92
CA GLN A 246 -14.26 5.32 23.37
C GLN A 246 -14.54 6.48 22.41
N VAL A 247 -14.82 6.20 21.14
CA VAL A 247 -15.15 7.23 20.14
C VAL A 247 -16.48 7.88 20.49
N LYS A 248 -16.42 9.15 20.88
CA LYS A 248 -17.60 9.93 21.35
C LYS A 248 -18.19 10.76 20.20
N ARG A 249 -19.15 10.20 19.51
CA ARG A 249 -19.93 10.87 18.45
C ARG A 249 -21.33 10.28 18.41
N ASP A 250 -22.26 10.96 17.75
CA ASP A 250 -23.57 10.41 17.42
C ASP A 250 -23.44 9.36 16.34
N PHE A 251 -23.78 8.10 16.65
CA PHE A 251 -23.74 6.96 15.74
C PHE A 251 -25.11 6.30 15.63
N GLN A 252 -25.37 5.67 14.47
CA GLN A 252 -26.57 4.87 14.31
C GLN A 252 -26.45 3.57 15.08
N GLU A 253 -27.22 3.43 16.15
CA GLU A 253 -27.19 2.23 16.99
C GLU A 253 -27.79 0.99 16.29
N SER A 254 -27.21 -0.18 16.58
CA SER A 254 -27.70 -1.47 16.14
C SER A 254 -27.56 -2.49 17.26
N SER A 255 -28.68 -2.92 17.82
CA SER A 255 -28.72 -3.94 18.87
C SER A 255 -28.11 -5.27 18.41
N PHE A 256 -28.38 -5.67 17.19
CA PHE A 256 -27.81 -6.89 16.60
C PHE A 256 -26.27 -6.84 16.52
N VAL A 257 -25.70 -5.72 16.09
CA VAL A 257 -24.24 -5.56 16.01
C VAL A 257 -23.65 -5.54 17.42
N LYS A 258 -24.30 -4.86 18.37
CA LYS A 258 -23.87 -4.79 19.76
C LYS A 258 -23.80 -6.15 20.44
N GLU A 259 -24.78 -7.02 20.18
CA GLU A 259 -24.79 -8.40 20.69
C GLU A 259 -23.60 -9.22 20.18
N LYS A 260 -23.23 -9.07 18.89
CA LYS A 260 -22.17 -9.87 18.24
C LYS A 260 -20.76 -9.34 18.45
N THR A 261 -20.59 -8.04 18.58
CA THR A 261 -19.27 -7.38 18.58
C THR A 261 -18.99 -6.59 19.86
N GLY A 262 -19.98 -6.45 20.72
CA GLY A 262 -19.91 -5.59 21.90
C GLY A 262 -20.04 -4.08 21.58
N VAL A 263 -20.15 -3.71 20.30
CA VAL A 263 -20.23 -2.30 19.85
C VAL A 263 -21.47 -2.13 18.97
N ASP A 264 -22.21 -1.07 19.17
CA ASP A 264 -23.47 -0.77 18.47
C ASP A 264 -23.31 -0.42 16.98
N ASN A 265 -22.15 0.14 16.60
CA ASN A 265 -21.84 0.54 15.23
C ASN A 265 -20.34 0.42 14.94
N VAL A 266 -19.94 -0.65 14.26
CA VAL A 266 -18.53 -0.91 13.92
C VAL A 266 -18.05 0.04 12.81
N CYS A 267 -18.77 0.14 11.70
CA CYS A 267 -18.26 0.84 10.51
C CYS A 267 -18.09 2.35 10.75
N GLU A 268 -19.05 3.05 11.36
CA GLU A 268 -18.91 4.47 11.62
C GLU A 268 -17.83 4.76 12.67
N ARG A 269 -17.78 3.96 13.75
CA ARG A 269 -16.79 4.13 14.81
C ARG A 269 -15.38 3.85 14.32
N ALA A 270 -15.18 2.77 13.55
CA ALA A 270 -13.88 2.43 12.98
C ALA A 270 -13.37 3.49 11.99
N ALA A 271 -14.25 4.00 11.10
CA ALA A 271 -13.89 5.09 10.19
C ALA A 271 -13.49 6.36 10.96
N MET A 272 -14.27 6.73 11.98
CA MET A 272 -14.00 7.91 12.79
C MET A 272 -12.74 7.76 13.64
N LYS A 273 -12.50 6.59 14.23
CA LYS A 273 -11.26 6.28 14.97
C LYS A 273 -10.03 6.40 14.08
N ALA A 274 -10.09 5.84 12.87
CA ALA A 274 -9.02 5.94 11.88
C ALA A 274 -8.80 7.39 11.38
N ALA A 275 -9.80 8.26 11.51
CA ALA A 275 -9.70 9.70 11.22
C ALA A 275 -9.24 10.53 12.45
N ASN A 276 -8.67 9.89 13.48
CA ASN A 276 -8.27 10.52 14.75
C ASN A 276 -9.41 11.29 15.43
N GLU A 277 -10.65 10.87 15.20
CA GLU A 277 -11.88 11.49 15.75
C GLU A 277 -12.16 12.94 15.27
N GLU A 278 -11.38 13.45 14.32
CA GLU A 278 -11.51 14.80 13.76
C GLU A 278 -12.19 14.83 12.38
N GLY A 279 -12.48 13.67 11.80
CA GLY A 279 -13.06 13.56 10.47
C GLY A 279 -14.53 13.99 10.37
N THR A 280 -15.00 14.20 9.14
CA THR A 280 -16.40 14.53 8.80
C THR A 280 -17.03 13.38 8.03
N PHE A 281 -18.26 12.97 8.39
CA PHE A 281 -18.97 11.95 7.63
C PHE A 281 -19.39 12.47 6.25
N ILE A 282 -18.96 11.79 5.21
CA ILE A 282 -19.46 11.96 3.84
C ILE A 282 -20.61 11.00 3.58
N LEU A 283 -20.50 9.79 4.12
CA LEU A 283 -21.56 8.78 4.04
C LEU A 283 -21.70 8.12 5.42
N ARG A 284 -22.91 8.24 5.98
CA ARG A 284 -23.30 7.49 7.17
C ARG A 284 -23.49 6.02 6.81
N LYS A 285 -23.56 5.17 7.84
CA LYS A 285 -23.73 3.72 7.68
C LYS A 285 -24.76 3.35 6.62
N GLN A 286 -24.32 2.62 5.64
CA GLN A 286 -25.15 1.90 4.65
C GLN A 286 -24.99 0.41 4.86
N ALA A 287 -26.08 -0.34 4.68
CA ALA A 287 -26.10 -1.78 4.93
C ALA A 287 -26.79 -2.51 3.77
N GLU A 288 -26.15 -3.52 3.23
CA GLU A 288 -26.67 -4.35 2.15
C GLU A 288 -26.01 -5.74 2.18
N ASN A 289 -26.80 -6.79 1.99
CA ASN A 289 -26.32 -8.18 1.85
C ASN A 289 -25.32 -8.63 2.94
N GLY A 290 -25.52 -8.17 4.19
CA GLY A 290 -24.65 -8.50 5.30
C GLY A 290 -23.28 -7.79 5.29
N MET A 291 -23.15 -6.71 4.52
CA MET A 291 -22.03 -5.77 4.52
C MET A 291 -22.50 -4.40 4.97
N THR A 292 -21.61 -3.65 5.63
CA THR A 292 -21.86 -2.26 6.01
C THR A 292 -20.67 -1.39 5.66
N ILE A 293 -20.92 -0.15 5.28
CA ILE A 293 -19.90 0.85 5.00
C ILE A 293 -20.31 2.20 5.58
N ALA A 294 -19.31 2.94 6.05
CA ALA A 294 -19.40 4.38 6.30
C ALA A 294 -18.16 5.05 5.72
N ILE A 295 -18.27 6.29 5.28
CA ILE A 295 -17.15 7.04 4.70
C ILE A 295 -16.96 8.32 5.49
N VAL A 296 -15.73 8.53 5.97
CA VAL A 296 -15.30 9.72 6.69
C VAL A 296 -14.24 10.43 5.87
N LYS A 297 -14.36 11.76 5.71
CA LYS A 297 -13.31 12.62 5.19
C LYS A 297 -12.37 12.98 6.32
N TYR A 298 -11.10 12.60 6.18
CA TYR A 298 -10.01 12.94 7.09
C TYR A 298 -9.56 14.38 6.87
N ASP A 299 -9.30 15.13 7.92
CA ASP A 299 -8.73 16.48 7.85
C ASP A 299 -7.23 16.40 7.54
N TRP A 300 -6.92 16.22 6.25
CA TRP A 300 -5.54 16.12 5.77
C TRP A 300 -4.86 17.49 5.80
N LYS A 301 -3.65 17.54 6.40
CA LYS A 301 -2.80 18.73 6.43
C LYS A 301 -1.36 18.31 6.18
N LEU A 302 -0.68 19.01 5.29
CA LEU A 302 0.70 18.69 4.90
C LEU A 302 1.63 18.68 6.12
N GLU A 303 1.51 19.65 7.01
CA GLU A 303 2.32 19.77 8.21
C GLU A 303 2.17 18.56 9.14
N ARG A 304 0.97 18.01 9.25
CA ARG A 304 0.71 16.80 10.05
C ARG A 304 1.33 15.56 9.42
N GLU A 305 1.32 15.46 8.10
CA GLU A 305 1.91 14.31 7.41
C GLU A 305 3.45 14.35 7.49
N LEU A 306 4.05 15.52 7.32
CA LEU A 306 5.49 15.72 7.51
C LEU A 306 5.94 15.47 8.95
N ALA A 307 5.18 15.94 9.95
CA ALA A 307 5.52 15.74 11.35
C ALA A 307 5.53 14.27 11.80
N LYS A 308 4.87 13.36 11.08
CA LYS A 308 4.95 11.92 11.35
C LYS A 308 6.32 11.34 11.02
N GLU A 309 6.99 11.88 10.03
CA GLU A 309 8.33 11.45 9.60
C GLU A 309 9.39 11.80 10.66
N TYR A 310 9.31 13.00 11.27
CA TYR A 310 10.25 13.44 12.29
C TYR A 310 10.11 12.75 13.65
N ARG A 311 8.99 12.06 13.92
CA ARG A 311 8.80 11.31 15.17
C ARG A 311 9.36 9.88 15.16
N ILE A 312 9.71 9.37 14.00
CA ILE A 312 10.26 8.00 13.84
C ILE A 312 11.76 7.99 14.14
N ASP A 313 12.45 9.12 13.97
CA ASP A 313 13.90 9.24 14.21
C ASP A 313 14.27 9.46 15.70
N GLU A 314 13.26 9.61 16.58
CA GLU A 314 13.47 9.82 18.03
C GLU A 314 13.16 8.58 18.91
N GLN A 315 12.87 7.41 18.32
CA GLN A 315 12.64 6.14 19.02
C GLN A 315 13.67 5.09 18.61
#